data_df00ef5dec0770bf7bee5f9aaf191886
#
_entry.id   df00ef5dec0770bf7bee5f9aaf191886
#
_cell.length_a   1.000
_cell.length_b   1.000
_cell.length_c   1.000
_cell.angle_alpha   90.00
_cell.angle_beta   90.00
_cell.angle_gamma   90.00
#
_symmetry.space_group_name_H-M   'P 1'
#
loop_
_entity.id
_entity.type
_entity.pdbx_description
1 polymer ?
#
loop_
_entity_poly.entity_id
_entity_poly.type
_entity_poly.pdbx_seq_one_letter_code
_entity_poly.pdbx_strand_id
1 'polypeptide(L)' 'MDEIEIISSEENKAKVKSLSIEELQSYKRELKEMIKFLDNEIIKRQDEKNKAEKFFHR' A
#
# COMPACT_ATOMS: atom_id res chain seq x y z
N MET A 1 -9.83 4.59 11.68
CA MET A 1 -9.43 4.10 11.37
C MET A 1 -8.26 4.11 11.50
N ASP A 2 -7.74 3.89 11.85
CA ASP A 2 -6.69 4.02 12.15
C ASP A 2 -5.98 2.85 12.30
N GLU A 3 -6.50 1.86 12.21
CA GLU A 3 -5.87 0.69 12.35
C GLU A 3 -4.74 0.57 11.48
N ILE A 4 -4.77 1.14 10.41
CA ILE A 4 -3.73 1.04 9.51
C ILE A 4 -2.46 1.48 10.03
N GLU A 5 -2.41 2.57 10.48
CA GLU A 5 -1.20 3.04 10.88
C GLU A 5 -0.71 2.34 12.00
N ILE A 6 -1.48 1.76 12.67
CA ILE A 6 -1.03 1.16 13.74
C ILE A 6 0.01 0.22 13.50
N ILE A 7 0.08 -0.28 12.48
CA ILE A 7 1.04 -1.18 12.20
C ILE A 7 2.16 -0.39 12.33
N SER A 8 2.37 0.06 13.36
CA SER A 8 3.28 0.95 13.45
C SER A 8 4.51 0.37 13.25
N SER A 9 5.30 1.14 12.95
CA SER A 9 6.53 0.74 12.56
C SER A 9 7.31 0.12 13.64
N GLU A 10 7.09 0.48 14.85
CA GLU A 10 7.89 -0.08 15.91
C GLU A 10 7.71 -1.58 16.05
N GLU A 11 6.49 -2.02 16.15
CA GLU A 11 6.25 -3.44 16.28
C GLU A 11 6.63 -4.16 15.02
N ASN A 12 6.39 -3.56 13.90
CA ASN A 12 6.73 -4.17 12.65
C ASN A 12 8.23 -4.35 12.54
N LYS A 13 8.99 -3.36 12.91
CA LYS A 13 10.43 -3.46 12.83
C LYS A 13 10.96 -4.54 13.77
N ALA A 14 10.37 -4.66 14.93
CA ALA A 14 10.79 -5.68 15.85
C ALA A 14 10.57 -7.07 15.27
N LYS A 15 9.44 -7.28 14.63
CA LYS A 15 9.16 -8.56 14.03
C LYS A 15 10.12 -8.81 12.88
N VAL A 16 10.37 -7.80 12.10
CA VAL A 16 11.22 -7.96 10.94
C VAL A 16 12.61 -8.37 11.35
N LYS A 17 13.10 -7.85 12.47
CA LYS A 17 14.44 -8.17 12.90
C LYS A 17 14.60 -9.63 13.27
N SER A 18 13.51 -10.31 13.55
CA SER A 18 13.62 -11.70 13.94
C SER A 18 13.41 -12.65 12.76
N LEU A 19 13.23 -12.14 11.57
CA LEU A 19 12.98 -13.00 10.42
C LEU A 19 14.30 -13.46 9.79
N SER A 20 14.23 -14.61 9.15
CA SER A 20 15.40 -15.10 8.44
C SER A 20 15.52 -14.36 7.14
N ILE A 21 16.62 -14.54 6.44
CA ILE A 21 16.82 -13.87 5.17
C ILE A 21 15.74 -14.28 4.19
N GLU A 22 15.40 -15.55 4.15
CA GLU A 22 14.38 -16.02 3.21
C GLU A 22 13.03 -15.42 3.56
N GLU A 23 12.72 -15.34 4.82
CA GLU A 23 11.47 -14.74 5.23
C GLU A 23 11.44 -13.27 4.90
N LEU A 24 12.58 -12.62 5.05
CA LEU A 24 12.64 -11.20 4.70
C LEU A 24 12.42 -11.00 3.21
N GLN A 25 12.98 -11.87 2.38
CA GLN A 25 12.81 -11.74 0.97
C GLN A 25 11.35 -11.99 0.56
N SER A 26 10.71 -12.96 1.19
CA SER A 26 9.31 -13.21 0.92
C SER A 26 8.46 -12.02 1.33
N TYR A 27 8.73 -11.49 2.49
CA TYR A 27 7.97 -10.36 2.99
C TYR A 27 8.16 -9.17 2.06
N LYS A 28 9.38 -8.94 1.62
CA LYS A 28 9.65 -7.85 0.72
C LYS A 28 8.88 -8.02 -0.58
N ARG A 29 8.79 -9.24 -1.06
CA ARG A 29 8.07 -9.49 -2.31
C ARG A 29 6.59 -9.19 -2.13
N GLU A 30 6.03 -9.59 -1.01
CA GLU A 30 4.63 -9.33 -0.76
C GLU A 30 4.37 -7.83 -0.65
N LEU A 31 5.29 -7.10 -0.06
CA LEU A 31 5.11 -5.66 0.05
C LEU A 31 5.16 -5.01 -1.33
N LYS A 32 6.01 -5.52 -2.21
CA LYS A 32 6.08 -4.96 -3.55
C LYS A 32 4.77 -5.20 -4.29
N GLU A 33 4.18 -6.38 -4.09
CA GLU A 33 2.90 -6.67 -4.73
C GLU A 33 1.83 -5.73 -4.19
N MET A 34 1.87 -5.50 -2.88
CA MET A 34 0.88 -4.62 -2.28
C MET A 34 1.05 -3.19 -2.81
N ILE A 35 2.28 -2.75 -2.99
CA ILE A 35 2.53 -1.42 -3.51
C ILE A 35 1.97 -1.30 -4.92
N LYS A 36 2.15 -2.33 -5.74
CA LYS A 36 1.61 -2.31 -7.08
C LYS A 36 0.09 -2.22 -7.03
N PHE A 37 -0.51 -2.98 -6.15
CA PHE A 37 -1.96 -2.97 -6.02
C PHE A 37 -2.44 -1.58 -5.62
N LEU A 38 -1.75 -0.97 -4.66
CA LEU A 38 -2.14 0.36 -4.22
C LEU A 38 -1.96 1.39 -5.32
N ASP A 39 -0.87 1.29 -6.07
CA ASP A 39 -0.64 2.22 -7.16
C ASP A 39 -1.75 2.12 -8.19
N ASN A 40 -2.15 0.91 -8.53
CA ASN A 40 -3.21 0.72 -9.50
C ASN A 40 -4.53 1.28 -8.98
N GLU A 41 -4.76 1.09 -7.70
CA GLU A 41 -6.01 1.59 -7.12
C GLU A 41 -6.04 3.11 -7.12
N ILE A 42 -4.89 3.72 -6.85
CA ILE A 42 -4.80 5.16 -6.85
C ILE A 42 -5.06 5.71 -8.25
N ILE A 43 -4.44 5.10 -9.25
CA ILE A 43 -4.62 5.53 -10.61
C ILE A 43 -6.08 5.39 -11.02
N LYS A 44 -6.69 4.29 -10.63
CA LYS A 44 -8.08 4.06 -10.98
C LYS A 44 -8.99 5.13 -10.38
N ARG A 45 -8.75 5.46 -9.13
CA ARG A 45 -9.60 6.45 -8.48
C ARG A 45 -9.36 7.84 -9.02
N GLN A 46 -8.11 8.15 -9.36
CA GLN A 46 -7.83 9.44 -9.93
C GLN A 46 -8.48 9.56 -11.29
N ASP A 47 -8.49 8.47 -12.05
CA ASP A 47 -9.10 8.47 -13.35
C ASP A 47 -10.60 8.71 -13.23
N GLU A 48 -11.22 8.05 -12.28
CA GLU A 48 -12.65 8.21 -12.05
C GLU A 48 -12.97 9.63 -11.61
N LYS A 49 -12.11 10.19 -10.78
CA LYS A 49 -12.34 11.53 -10.33
C LYS A 49 -12.23 12.50 -11.48
N ASN A 50 -11.24 12.30 -12.34
CA ASN A 50 -11.07 13.19 -13.47
C ASN A 50 -12.27 13.11 -14.42
N LYS A 51 -12.80 11.92 -14.60
CA LYS A 51 -13.96 11.79 -15.46
C LYS A 51 -15.16 12.50 -14.87
N ALA A 52 -15.32 12.38 -13.58
CA ALA A 52 -16.45 13.05 -12.95
C ALA A 52 -16.31 14.54 -13.05
N GLU A 53 -15.10 15.04 -12.90
CA GLU A 53 -14.89 16.47 -12.98
C GLU A 53 -15.18 16.97 -14.37
N LYS A 54 -14.85 16.18 -15.37
CA LYS A 54 -15.12 16.60 -16.72
C LYS A 54 -16.62 16.75 -16.93
N PHE A 55 -17.38 15.89 -16.35
CA PHE A 55 -18.80 15.99 -16.49
C PHE A 55 -19.35 17.22 -15.81
N PHE A 56 -18.88 17.51 -14.65
CA PHE A 56 -19.38 18.65 -13.95
C PHE A 56 -18.78 19.94 -14.38
N HIS A 57 -17.74 19.87 -15.14
CA HIS A 57 -17.10 21.04 -15.47
C HIS A 57 -17.70 21.53 -16.69
N ARG A 58 -18.44 22.28 -16.83
CA ARG A 58 -18.96 22.65 -18.03
C ARG A 58 -19.33 23.90 -17.96
#